data_55bcde2ce941297919c3e026caa89953
#
_entry.id   55bcde2ce941297919c3e026caa89953
#
_cell.length_a   1.000
_cell.length_b   1.000
_cell.length_c   1.000
_cell.angle_alpha   90.00
_cell.angle_beta   90.00
_cell.angle_gamma   90.00
#
_symmetry.space_group_name_H-M   'P 1'
#
loop_
_entity.id
_entity.type
_entity.pdbx_description
1 polymer ?
#
loop_
_entity_poly.entity_id
_entity_poly.type
_entity_poly.pdbx_seq_one_letter_code
_entity_poly.pdbx_strand_id
1 'polypeptide(L)'
;MKSRVTRREFFRAGIFTVLGTAGAATLAQLGLKKPARAAVLAHEGEHAGAMPSTVGEVDHVRNGFDPTDILTDFDYGTVSTLPNGQTLREYSLVATDKTIEVAPGIDFPAWVYNGRIPGPTLRCVEGDRIRVHFFNASSHPHTIHFHGIHPFEVDGVPGAGPGVIPTGESFTYEFDAEPFGLHLYHCHVFPLARHIAKGLYGTFIVDPQGGWPPVDHEYVMVMNGIDVDFDDENDFYAVNTIPFHYQLHPIPIKVGETVRIFLVNLLEFDPINSFHLHANFFHYYPTGTSLEPSEYTDTIMQAQAQRGILEFAYKYPGLFMFHAHKTEFAELGWTGNFEVTVAEGAGDGDAE
;
A
#
# COMPACT_ATOMS: atom_id res chain seq x y z
N MET A 1 -31.45 -19.72 10.59
CA MET A 1 -30.46 -18.65 10.88
C MET A 1 -29.33 -19.29 11.67
N LYS A 2 -28.19 -19.51 11.04
CA LYS A 2 -26.98 -19.98 11.72
C LYS A 2 -26.21 -18.70 12.13
N SER A 3 -26.04 -18.47 13.44
CA SER A 3 -25.22 -17.38 13.93
C SER A 3 -23.76 -17.64 13.50
N ARG A 4 -23.18 -16.73 12.74
CA ARG A 4 -21.74 -16.74 12.48
C ARG A 4 -21.03 -16.31 13.76
N VAL A 5 -20.07 -17.10 14.21
CA VAL A 5 -19.19 -16.79 15.33
C VAL A 5 -18.14 -15.80 14.78
N THR A 6 -18.04 -14.61 15.36
CA THR A 6 -17.03 -13.64 14.97
C THR A 6 -15.64 -14.05 15.48
N ARG A 7 -14.58 -13.59 14.78
CA ARG A 7 -13.16 -13.80 15.19
C ARG A 7 -12.92 -13.43 16.67
N ARG A 8 -13.56 -12.40 17.16
CA ARG A 8 -13.48 -11.92 18.53
C ARG A 8 -14.09 -12.90 19.56
N GLU A 9 -15.14 -13.61 19.17
CA GLU A 9 -15.76 -14.64 20.01
C GLU A 9 -14.93 -15.92 20.03
N PHE A 10 -14.27 -16.26 18.92
CA PHE A 10 -13.34 -17.38 18.83
C PHE A 10 -12.12 -17.20 19.75
N PHE A 11 -11.51 -16.02 19.77
CA PHE A 11 -10.38 -15.73 20.68
C PHE A 11 -10.79 -15.61 22.15
N ARG A 12 -12.01 -15.17 22.46
CA ARG A 12 -12.51 -15.15 23.85
C ARG A 12 -12.81 -16.54 24.39
N ALA A 13 -13.15 -17.50 23.57
CA ALA A 13 -13.37 -18.89 23.99
C ALA A 13 -12.05 -19.64 24.29
N GLY A 14 -10.91 -19.21 23.68
CA GLY A 14 -9.61 -19.86 23.87
C GLY A 14 -8.84 -19.51 25.16
N ILE A 15 -9.31 -18.53 25.95
CA ILE A 15 -8.55 -18.03 27.14
C ILE A 15 -8.93 -18.73 28.48
N PHE A 16 -9.90 -19.64 28.47
CA PHE A 16 -10.37 -20.26 29.73
C PHE A 16 -10.02 -21.74 29.88
N THR A 17 -8.82 -22.18 29.51
CA THR A 17 -8.40 -23.56 29.89
C THR A 17 -6.91 -23.67 30.14
N VAL A 18 -6.36 -22.89 31.07
CA VAL A 18 -5.09 -23.24 31.76
C VAL A 18 -5.17 -22.81 33.21
N LEU A 19 -5.82 -23.62 34.02
CA LEU A 19 -5.56 -23.74 35.50
C LEU A 19 -6.17 -25.07 35.93
N GLY A 20 -5.34 -26.09 36.06
CA GLY A 20 -5.77 -27.38 36.57
C GLY A 20 -4.68 -28.45 36.53
N THR A 21 -3.62 -28.27 37.29
CA THR A 21 -2.66 -29.33 37.60
C THR A 21 -3.30 -30.35 38.54
N ALA A 22 -3.88 -31.41 38.04
CA ALA A 22 -4.05 -32.71 38.73
C ALA A 22 -4.89 -33.63 37.83
N GLY A 23 -4.28 -34.58 37.12
CA GLY A 23 -5.04 -35.54 36.32
C GLY A 23 -4.23 -36.32 35.27
N ALA A 24 -2.92 -36.46 35.45
CA ALA A 24 -2.09 -37.21 34.51
C ALA A 24 -2.18 -38.74 34.58
N ALA A 25 -3.08 -39.28 35.42
CA ALA A 25 -3.12 -40.74 35.71
C ALA A 25 -4.30 -41.51 35.08
N THR A 26 -5.27 -40.84 34.43
CA THR A 26 -6.50 -41.52 34.00
C THR A 26 -6.71 -41.59 32.47
N LEU A 27 -5.82 -41.04 31.66
CA LEU A 27 -5.93 -41.03 30.18
C LEU A 27 -5.26 -42.23 29.49
N ALA A 28 -4.53 -43.07 30.23
CA ALA A 28 -3.86 -44.26 29.71
C ALA A 28 -4.77 -45.45 29.38
N GLN A 29 -6.04 -45.42 29.76
CA GLN A 29 -6.98 -46.54 29.59
C GLN A 29 -7.98 -46.36 28.43
N LEU A 30 -7.98 -45.25 27.71
CA LEU A 30 -8.98 -44.97 26.66
C LEU A 30 -8.47 -45.19 25.21
N GLY A 31 -7.31 -45.82 25.00
CA GLY A 31 -6.88 -46.29 23.69
C GLY A 31 -6.75 -45.21 22.59
N LEU A 32 -6.63 -43.93 22.96
CA LEU A 32 -6.47 -42.84 22.03
C LEU A 32 -5.02 -42.81 21.53
N LYS A 33 -4.83 -43.19 20.28
CA LYS A 33 -3.55 -43.13 19.57
C LYS A 33 -3.06 -41.65 19.53
N LYS A 34 -1.78 -41.47 19.79
CA LYS A 34 -1.11 -40.16 19.69
C LYS A 34 -1.28 -39.55 18.29
N PRO A 35 -1.89 -38.36 18.13
CA PRO A 35 -2.07 -37.75 16.81
C PRO A 35 -1.03 -36.69 16.47
N ALA A 36 0.22 -36.78 16.94
CA ALA A 36 1.09 -35.60 16.88
C ALA A 36 1.79 -35.38 15.50
N ARG A 37 1.90 -36.43 14.64
CA ARG A 37 2.65 -36.28 13.40
C ARG A 37 1.76 -36.20 12.16
N ALA A 38 0.58 -36.77 12.20
CA ALA A 38 -0.40 -36.68 11.12
C ALA A 38 -1.15 -35.36 11.11
N ALA A 39 -1.35 -34.72 12.27
CA ALA A 39 -1.99 -33.42 12.39
C ALA A 39 -1.12 -32.26 11.87
N VAL A 40 0.21 -32.35 12.04
CA VAL A 40 1.13 -31.31 11.49
C VAL A 40 1.18 -31.40 9.96
N LEU A 41 1.19 -32.60 9.39
CA LEU A 41 1.18 -32.78 7.93
C LEU A 41 -0.18 -32.46 7.30
N ALA A 42 -1.28 -32.68 8.01
CA ALA A 42 -2.61 -32.26 7.56
C ALA A 42 -2.80 -30.75 7.63
N HIS A 43 -2.17 -30.08 8.59
CA HIS A 43 -2.22 -28.62 8.71
C HIS A 43 -1.42 -27.93 7.59
N GLU A 44 -0.24 -28.45 7.26
CA GLU A 44 0.53 -27.98 6.09
C GLU A 44 -0.21 -28.25 4.76
N GLY A 45 -0.96 -29.34 4.66
CA GLY A 45 -1.80 -29.65 3.50
C GLY A 45 -3.06 -28.80 3.39
N GLU A 46 -3.66 -28.40 4.50
CA GLU A 46 -4.85 -27.54 4.50
C GLU A 46 -4.52 -26.09 4.15
N HIS A 47 -3.40 -25.56 4.62
CA HIS A 47 -2.95 -24.21 4.22
C HIS A 47 -2.52 -24.16 2.75
N ALA A 48 -1.84 -25.18 2.26
CA ALA A 48 -1.49 -25.26 0.83
C ALA A 48 -2.73 -25.48 -0.07
N GLY A 49 -3.86 -25.96 0.48
CA GLY A 49 -5.10 -26.19 -0.27
C GLY A 49 -6.11 -25.05 -0.23
N ALA A 50 -6.01 -24.14 0.75
CA ALA A 50 -6.94 -23.00 0.90
C ALA A 50 -6.47 -21.73 0.15
N MET A 51 -5.17 -21.59 -0.08
CA MET A 51 -4.56 -20.43 -0.76
C MET A 51 -4.81 -20.35 -2.27
N PRO A 52 -4.92 -21.46 -3.05
CA PRO A 52 -5.04 -21.38 -4.51
C PRO A 52 -6.27 -20.67 -5.03
N SER A 53 -7.32 -20.50 -4.24
CA SER A 53 -8.56 -19.86 -4.71
C SER A 53 -8.54 -18.34 -4.64
N THR A 54 -7.58 -17.74 -3.92
CA THR A 54 -7.46 -16.29 -3.75
C THR A 54 -6.20 -15.72 -4.39
N VAL A 55 -5.24 -16.57 -4.76
CA VAL A 55 -4.05 -16.19 -5.52
C VAL A 55 -4.30 -16.45 -7.00
N GLY A 56 -4.17 -15.44 -7.83
CA GLY A 56 -4.33 -15.59 -9.27
C GLY A 56 -4.49 -14.25 -9.97
N GLU A 57 -4.58 -14.32 -11.29
CA GLU A 57 -4.76 -13.15 -12.15
C GLU A 57 -6.16 -12.55 -11.99
N VAL A 58 -6.22 -11.23 -12.01
CA VAL A 58 -7.45 -10.45 -12.10
C VAL A 58 -7.57 -9.79 -13.49
N ASP A 59 -8.75 -9.36 -13.87
CA ASP A 59 -8.96 -8.66 -15.14
C ASP A 59 -8.51 -7.19 -15.05
N HIS A 60 -7.24 -6.92 -15.31
CA HIS A 60 -6.67 -5.56 -15.32
C HIS A 60 -7.31 -4.65 -16.37
N VAL A 61 -7.79 -5.21 -17.52
CA VAL A 61 -8.49 -4.43 -18.54
C VAL A 61 -9.86 -3.96 -18.02
N ARG A 62 -10.60 -4.84 -17.36
CA ARG A 62 -11.86 -4.48 -16.67
C ARG A 62 -11.61 -3.49 -15.54
N ASN A 63 -10.55 -3.71 -14.76
CA ASN A 63 -10.13 -2.82 -13.69
C ASN A 63 -9.68 -1.46 -14.22
N GLY A 64 -9.17 -1.38 -15.45
CA GLY A 64 -8.65 -0.15 -16.07
C GLY A 64 -7.36 0.34 -15.44
N PHE A 65 -6.63 -0.52 -14.74
CA PHE A 65 -5.28 -0.29 -14.22
C PHE A 65 -4.57 -1.61 -13.96
N ASP A 66 -3.24 -1.56 -13.96
CA ASP A 66 -2.34 -2.64 -13.57
C ASP A 66 -1.43 -2.13 -12.45
N PRO A 67 -1.27 -2.86 -11.32
CA PRO A 67 -0.34 -2.47 -10.26
C PRO A 67 1.11 -2.31 -10.72
N THR A 68 1.55 -3.03 -11.75
CA THR A 68 2.89 -2.86 -12.35
C THR A 68 3.08 -1.47 -12.94
N ASP A 69 2.06 -0.96 -13.65
CA ASP A 69 2.11 0.39 -14.22
C ASP A 69 2.10 1.46 -13.11
N ILE A 70 1.34 1.23 -12.03
CA ILE A 70 1.26 2.16 -10.89
C ILE A 70 2.63 2.41 -10.26
N LEU A 71 3.55 1.45 -10.29
CA LEU A 71 4.89 1.62 -9.72
C LEU A 71 5.62 2.85 -10.27
N THR A 72 5.39 3.20 -11.54
CA THR A 72 6.15 4.24 -12.25
C THR A 72 5.28 5.33 -12.90
N ASP A 73 3.97 5.28 -12.68
CA ASP A 73 3.03 6.25 -13.25
C ASP A 73 2.97 7.52 -12.37
N PHE A 74 3.86 8.48 -12.66
CA PHE A 74 3.93 9.78 -12.01
C PHE A 74 3.20 10.83 -12.84
N ASP A 75 2.18 11.46 -12.26
CA ASP A 75 1.49 12.60 -12.86
C ASP A 75 2.23 13.90 -12.51
N TYR A 76 2.88 14.49 -13.48
CA TYR A 76 3.60 15.77 -13.36
C TYR A 76 2.71 17.00 -13.59
N GLY A 77 1.42 16.80 -13.86
CA GLY A 77 0.45 17.85 -14.15
C GLY A 77 0.75 18.64 -15.43
N THR A 78 -0.11 19.60 -15.72
CA THR A 78 0.13 20.60 -16.78
C THR A 78 0.95 21.75 -16.22
N VAL A 79 2.08 22.03 -16.84
CA VAL A 79 3.05 23.02 -16.35
C VAL A 79 2.88 24.35 -17.09
N SER A 80 2.83 25.45 -16.34
CA SER A 80 2.83 26.82 -16.84
C SER A 80 3.61 27.74 -15.91
N THR A 81 3.71 29.02 -16.24
CA THR A 81 4.43 30.01 -15.41
C THR A 81 3.48 31.14 -15.02
N LEU A 82 3.41 31.43 -13.73
CA LEU A 82 2.65 32.57 -13.20
C LEU A 82 3.35 33.90 -13.49
N PRO A 83 2.62 35.05 -13.45
CA PRO A 83 3.20 36.36 -13.71
C PRO A 83 4.37 36.74 -12.79
N ASN A 84 4.44 36.16 -11.61
CA ASN A 84 5.55 36.36 -10.64
C ASN A 84 6.79 35.48 -10.93
N GLY A 85 6.73 34.65 -11.99
CA GLY A 85 7.80 33.73 -12.38
C GLY A 85 7.75 32.35 -11.72
N GLN A 86 6.81 32.11 -10.80
CA GLN A 86 6.63 30.80 -10.15
C GLN A 86 6.07 29.77 -11.14
N THR A 87 6.53 28.54 -11.07
CA THR A 87 5.96 27.41 -11.83
C THR A 87 4.58 27.09 -11.25
N LEU A 88 3.57 26.98 -12.11
CA LEU A 88 2.25 26.45 -11.79
C LEU A 88 2.14 25.04 -12.36
N ARG A 89 1.69 24.08 -11.51
CA ARG A 89 1.29 22.74 -11.94
C ARG A 89 -0.18 22.51 -11.65
N GLU A 90 -0.90 22.11 -12.68
CA GLU A 90 -2.34 21.86 -12.61
C GLU A 90 -2.63 20.39 -12.82
N TYR A 91 -3.42 19.82 -11.90
CA TYR A 91 -3.86 18.43 -11.89
C TYR A 91 -5.38 18.38 -11.93
N SER A 92 -5.92 17.26 -12.44
CA SER A 92 -7.36 16.99 -12.42
C SER A 92 -7.63 15.68 -11.69
N LEU A 93 -8.43 15.73 -10.63
CA LEU A 93 -8.86 14.56 -9.89
C LEU A 93 -10.38 14.46 -9.92
N VAL A 94 -10.88 13.28 -10.30
CA VAL A 94 -12.31 12.97 -10.37
C VAL A 94 -12.60 11.80 -9.43
N ALA A 95 -13.49 12.02 -8.46
CA ALA A 95 -13.99 10.91 -7.63
C ALA A 95 -15.13 10.20 -8.34
N THR A 96 -15.10 8.87 -8.37
CA THR A 96 -16.16 8.02 -8.98
C THR A 96 -16.37 6.75 -8.16
N ASP A 97 -17.56 6.16 -8.31
CA ASP A 97 -17.83 4.78 -7.87
C ASP A 97 -17.32 3.80 -8.92
N LYS A 98 -16.72 2.71 -8.50
CA LYS A 98 -16.19 1.68 -9.41
C LYS A 98 -16.18 0.31 -8.75
N THR A 99 -16.48 -0.73 -9.51
CA THR A 99 -16.23 -2.11 -9.09
C THR A 99 -14.86 -2.54 -9.58
N ILE A 100 -14.03 -3.05 -8.67
CA ILE A 100 -12.69 -3.56 -8.94
C ILE A 100 -12.66 -5.05 -8.58
N GLU A 101 -12.18 -5.89 -9.49
CA GLU A 101 -11.84 -7.27 -9.17
C GLU A 101 -10.51 -7.27 -8.41
N VAL A 102 -10.55 -7.54 -7.11
CA VAL A 102 -9.37 -7.48 -6.22
C VAL A 102 -8.67 -8.82 -6.06
N ALA A 103 -9.39 -9.92 -6.28
CA ALA A 103 -8.86 -11.28 -6.37
C ALA A 103 -9.74 -12.06 -7.36
N PRO A 104 -9.32 -13.22 -7.89
CA PRO A 104 -10.08 -13.97 -8.89
C PRO A 104 -11.54 -14.18 -8.49
N GLY A 105 -12.46 -13.53 -9.23
CA GLY A 105 -13.90 -13.59 -8.99
C GLY A 105 -14.41 -12.84 -7.76
N ILE A 106 -13.58 -12.02 -7.10
CA ILE A 106 -13.94 -11.21 -5.94
C ILE A 106 -14.00 -9.75 -6.35
N ASP A 107 -15.21 -9.22 -6.44
CA ASP A 107 -15.50 -7.84 -6.80
C ASP A 107 -15.61 -6.96 -5.54
N PHE A 108 -14.91 -5.83 -5.55
CA PHE A 108 -14.91 -4.82 -4.50
C PHE A 108 -15.55 -3.53 -4.99
N PRO A 109 -16.63 -3.04 -4.35
CA PRO A 109 -17.29 -1.78 -4.71
C PRO A 109 -16.53 -0.59 -4.13
N ALA A 110 -15.56 -0.11 -4.87
CA ALA A 110 -14.63 0.96 -4.52
C ALA A 110 -15.20 2.37 -4.74
N TRP A 111 -14.59 3.34 -4.05
CA TRP A 111 -14.61 4.75 -4.41
C TRP A 111 -13.18 5.14 -4.82
N VAL A 112 -13.02 5.80 -5.94
CA VAL A 112 -11.71 5.96 -6.55
C VAL A 112 -11.45 7.39 -7.03
N TYR A 113 -10.20 7.82 -6.99
CA TYR A 113 -9.75 8.99 -7.75
C TYR A 113 -9.21 8.54 -9.11
N ASN A 114 -9.70 9.15 -10.19
CA ASN A 114 -9.31 8.86 -11.57
C ASN A 114 -9.36 7.37 -11.94
N GLY A 115 -10.34 6.64 -11.37
CA GLY A 115 -10.69 5.28 -11.80
C GLY A 115 -9.77 4.17 -11.29
N ARG A 116 -8.90 4.40 -10.31
CA ARG A 116 -7.98 3.38 -9.75
C ARG A 116 -7.73 3.55 -8.25
N ILE A 117 -7.20 2.52 -7.63
CA ILE A 117 -6.64 2.52 -6.27
C ILE A 117 -5.18 2.03 -6.37
N PRO A 118 -4.21 2.73 -5.74
CA PRO A 118 -4.33 4.10 -5.28
C PRO A 118 -4.65 5.06 -6.43
N GLY A 119 -5.18 6.24 -6.11
CA GLY A 119 -5.33 7.35 -7.06
C GLY A 119 -3.99 7.77 -7.67
N PRO A 120 -3.96 8.74 -8.62
CA PRO A 120 -2.73 9.18 -9.27
C PRO A 120 -1.64 9.58 -8.27
N THR A 121 -0.39 9.22 -8.58
CA THR A 121 0.77 9.74 -7.87
C THR A 121 1.11 11.11 -8.44
N LEU A 122 0.70 12.17 -7.75
CA LEU A 122 1.02 13.53 -8.15
C LEU A 122 2.49 13.82 -7.83
N ARG A 123 3.21 14.50 -8.75
CA ARG A 123 4.62 14.83 -8.57
C ARG A 123 4.93 16.24 -9.03
N CYS A 124 5.65 17.02 -8.20
CA CYS A 124 6.04 18.38 -8.47
C CYS A 124 7.42 18.68 -7.87
N VAL A 125 7.86 19.91 -7.94
CA VAL A 125 9.12 20.38 -7.36
C VAL A 125 8.82 21.37 -6.25
N GLU A 126 9.61 21.34 -5.19
CA GLU A 126 9.49 22.30 -4.07
C GLU A 126 9.50 23.76 -4.56
N GLY A 127 8.51 24.51 -4.10
CA GLY A 127 8.28 25.89 -4.52
C GLY A 127 7.34 26.05 -5.73
N ASP A 128 6.90 24.98 -6.36
CA ASP A 128 5.84 25.04 -7.38
C ASP A 128 4.52 25.50 -6.73
N ARG A 129 3.73 26.27 -7.46
CA ARG A 129 2.33 26.52 -7.16
C ARG A 129 1.51 25.33 -7.68
N ILE A 130 0.75 24.71 -6.79
CA ILE A 130 -0.09 23.56 -7.10
C ILE A 130 -1.53 23.99 -7.23
N ARG A 131 -2.20 23.49 -8.27
CA ARG A 131 -3.64 23.66 -8.45
C ARG A 131 -4.25 22.31 -8.80
N VAL A 132 -5.16 21.82 -7.94
CA VAL A 132 -5.86 20.56 -8.16
C VAL A 132 -7.32 20.85 -8.41
N HIS A 133 -7.78 20.61 -9.62
CA HIS A 133 -9.17 20.69 -10.01
C HIS A 133 -9.87 19.39 -9.64
N PHE A 134 -10.69 19.44 -8.61
CA PHE A 134 -11.45 18.28 -8.14
C PHE A 134 -12.89 18.37 -8.65
N PHE A 135 -13.38 17.25 -9.18
CA PHE A 135 -14.78 17.05 -9.53
C PHE A 135 -15.31 15.79 -8.87
N ASN A 136 -16.42 15.91 -8.16
CA ASN A 136 -17.09 14.77 -7.54
C ASN A 136 -18.16 14.19 -8.46
N ALA A 137 -17.83 13.16 -9.21
CA ALA A 137 -18.76 12.38 -10.06
C ALA A 137 -19.29 11.11 -9.37
N SER A 138 -18.93 10.89 -8.09
CA SER A 138 -19.41 9.74 -7.30
C SER A 138 -20.83 9.95 -6.80
N SER A 139 -21.47 8.87 -6.36
CA SER A 139 -22.80 8.89 -5.72
C SER A 139 -22.80 9.44 -4.28
N HIS A 140 -21.63 9.70 -3.71
CA HIS A 140 -21.43 10.17 -2.33
C HIS A 140 -20.65 11.48 -2.31
N PRO A 141 -20.76 12.30 -1.23
CA PRO A 141 -19.93 13.48 -1.07
C PRO A 141 -18.49 13.09 -0.74
N HIS A 142 -17.51 13.82 -1.30
CA HIS A 142 -16.08 13.57 -1.12
C HIS A 142 -15.31 14.87 -0.96
N THR A 143 -14.04 14.76 -0.54
CA THR A 143 -13.08 15.87 -0.46
C THR A 143 -11.71 15.36 -0.87
N ILE A 144 -10.71 16.25 -0.93
CA ILE A 144 -9.29 15.90 -0.92
C ILE A 144 -8.64 16.66 0.25
N HIS A 145 -8.01 15.91 1.14
CA HIS A 145 -7.15 16.41 2.19
C HIS A 145 -5.70 16.03 1.87
N PHE A 146 -4.83 17.02 1.70
CA PHE A 146 -3.40 16.82 1.47
C PHE A 146 -2.66 16.88 2.80
N HIS A 147 -1.74 15.96 3.06
CA HIS A 147 -1.03 15.94 4.33
C HIS A 147 0.11 16.97 4.37
N GLY A 148 -0.01 17.97 5.26
CA GLY A 148 1.09 18.80 5.77
C GLY A 148 1.62 19.91 4.85
N ILE A 149 0.94 20.23 3.75
CA ILE A 149 1.48 21.14 2.72
C ILE A 149 0.50 22.22 2.23
N HIS A 150 -0.56 22.51 2.96
CA HIS A 150 -1.61 23.43 2.52
C HIS A 150 -2.07 24.37 3.64
N PRO A 151 -2.62 25.57 3.32
CA PRO A 151 -3.27 26.44 4.29
C PRO A 151 -4.67 25.93 4.66
N PHE A 152 -5.22 26.44 5.77
CA PHE A 152 -6.52 26.03 6.31
C PHE A 152 -7.68 26.14 5.30
N GLU A 153 -7.63 27.13 4.42
CA GLU A 153 -8.66 27.42 3.42
C GLU A 153 -8.84 26.31 2.37
N VAL A 154 -7.90 25.37 2.28
CA VAL A 154 -7.94 24.23 1.36
C VAL A 154 -7.69 22.91 2.08
N ASP A 155 -7.95 22.83 3.37
CA ASP A 155 -7.74 21.64 4.20
C ASP A 155 -8.59 20.44 3.76
N GLY A 156 -9.77 20.68 3.17
CA GLY A 156 -10.60 19.62 2.62
C GLY A 156 -11.27 18.73 3.68
N VAL A 157 -11.43 19.24 4.91
CA VAL A 157 -12.14 18.53 5.99
C VAL A 157 -13.50 19.19 6.26
N PRO A 158 -14.48 18.45 6.80
CA PRO A 158 -15.76 19.05 7.21
C PRO A 158 -15.56 20.23 8.18
N GLY A 159 -16.02 21.41 7.81
CA GLY A 159 -15.91 22.62 8.61
C GLY A 159 -14.65 23.46 8.37
N ALA A 160 -13.77 23.04 7.48
CA ALA A 160 -12.61 23.81 7.06
C ALA A 160 -12.47 23.80 5.53
N GLY A 161 -11.95 24.89 4.97
CA GLY A 161 -11.81 25.06 3.54
C GLY A 161 -13.15 24.90 2.80
N PRO A 162 -13.20 24.10 1.71
CA PRO A 162 -14.42 23.87 0.95
C PRO A 162 -15.47 23.05 1.73
N GLY A 163 -15.07 22.46 2.86
CA GLY A 163 -15.89 21.48 3.55
C GLY A 163 -16.14 20.25 2.68
N VAL A 164 -17.37 19.72 2.74
CA VAL A 164 -17.78 18.56 1.96
C VAL A 164 -18.22 18.98 0.56
N ILE A 165 -17.71 18.33 -0.49
CA ILE A 165 -18.06 18.60 -1.88
C ILE A 165 -19.14 17.59 -2.32
N PRO A 166 -20.40 18.05 -2.56
CA PRO A 166 -21.49 17.19 -2.98
C PRO A 166 -21.25 16.53 -4.35
N THR A 167 -22.02 15.49 -4.64
CA THR A 167 -22.12 14.88 -5.98
C THR A 167 -22.43 15.93 -7.04
N GLY A 168 -21.67 15.93 -8.13
CA GLY A 168 -21.83 16.86 -9.27
C GLY A 168 -21.15 18.23 -9.06
N GLU A 169 -20.56 18.48 -7.91
CA GLU A 169 -19.88 19.74 -7.60
C GLU A 169 -18.36 19.62 -7.77
N SER A 170 -17.73 20.79 -7.88
CA SER A 170 -16.28 20.90 -8.07
C SER A 170 -15.66 21.86 -7.05
N PHE A 171 -14.38 21.65 -6.76
CA PHE A 171 -13.57 22.60 -6.02
C PHE A 171 -12.14 22.63 -6.56
N THR A 172 -11.46 23.76 -6.44
CA THR A 172 -10.05 23.88 -6.81
C THR A 172 -9.21 24.11 -5.57
N TYR A 173 -8.37 23.13 -5.23
CA TYR A 173 -7.36 23.26 -4.18
C TYR A 173 -6.16 23.99 -4.75
N GLU A 174 -5.63 25.01 -4.05
CA GLU A 174 -4.47 25.77 -4.51
C GLU A 174 -3.56 26.12 -3.34
N PHE A 175 -2.28 25.70 -3.42
CA PHE A 175 -1.26 25.88 -2.39
C PHE A 175 0.15 25.82 -2.97
N ASP A 176 1.16 26.20 -2.19
CA ASP A 176 2.56 26.06 -2.57
C ASP A 176 3.11 24.71 -2.10
N ALA A 177 3.90 24.06 -2.95
CA ALA A 177 4.49 22.75 -2.67
C ALA A 177 5.71 22.91 -1.76
N GLU A 178 5.55 22.83 -0.46
CA GLU A 178 6.64 22.83 0.53
C GLU A 178 6.19 22.23 1.88
N PRO A 179 7.09 21.49 2.57
CA PRO A 179 8.46 21.14 2.18
C PRO A 179 8.52 20.04 1.13
N PHE A 180 9.71 19.83 0.50
CA PHE A 180 9.95 18.64 -0.30
C PHE A 180 9.81 17.38 0.56
N GLY A 181 9.51 16.26 -0.10
CA GLY A 181 9.34 14.97 0.56
C GLY A 181 8.24 14.12 -0.05
N LEU A 182 7.98 13.01 0.62
CA LEU A 182 6.89 12.12 0.31
C LEU A 182 5.66 12.50 1.12
N HIS A 183 4.61 12.93 0.44
CA HIS A 183 3.32 13.27 1.01
C HIS A 183 2.24 12.32 0.50
N LEU A 184 1.02 12.47 1.00
CA LEU A 184 -0.14 11.72 0.59
C LEU A 184 -1.39 12.62 0.60
N TYR A 185 -2.45 12.16 -0.05
CA TYR A 185 -3.77 12.77 0.01
C TYR A 185 -4.85 11.70 0.14
N HIS A 186 -5.96 12.06 0.78
CA HIS A 186 -7.12 11.18 0.91
C HIS A 186 -8.43 11.96 1.12
N CYS A 187 -9.55 11.29 0.94
CA CYS A 187 -10.84 11.86 1.32
C CYS A 187 -10.97 11.98 2.84
N HIS A 188 -11.55 13.09 3.33
CA HIS A 188 -11.72 13.33 4.76
C HIS A 188 -13.21 13.51 5.17
N VAL A 189 -14.13 12.94 4.41
CA VAL A 189 -15.58 12.92 4.74
C VAL A 189 -15.86 11.80 5.74
N PHE A 190 -16.76 12.05 6.69
CA PHE A 190 -17.20 11.02 7.64
C PHE A 190 -18.25 10.06 7.01
N PRO A 191 -18.18 8.74 7.34
CA PRO A 191 -17.23 8.03 8.20
C PRO A 191 -15.86 7.90 7.54
N LEU A 192 -14.82 8.50 8.14
CA LEU A 192 -13.50 8.63 7.53
C LEU A 192 -12.88 7.29 7.13
N ALA A 193 -12.90 6.32 8.04
CA ALA A 193 -12.36 4.98 7.82
C ALA A 193 -12.95 4.33 6.55
N ARG A 194 -14.26 4.47 6.34
CA ARG A 194 -14.92 3.92 5.15
C ARG A 194 -14.46 4.57 3.86
N HIS A 195 -14.24 5.89 3.85
CA HIS A 195 -13.78 6.59 2.65
C HIS A 195 -12.35 6.19 2.26
N ILE A 196 -11.48 5.98 3.24
CA ILE A 196 -10.13 5.49 3.02
C ILE A 196 -10.14 4.01 2.62
N ALA A 197 -10.81 3.14 3.39
CA ALA A 197 -10.89 1.71 3.10
C ALA A 197 -11.46 1.42 1.70
N LYS A 198 -12.35 2.27 1.19
CA LYS A 198 -12.91 2.15 -0.17
C LYS A 198 -11.99 2.64 -1.28
N GLY A 199 -10.82 3.26 -0.96
CA GLY A 199 -9.77 3.54 -1.93
C GLY A 199 -9.57 5.01 -2.30
N LEU A 200 -10.19 5.96 -1.60
CA LEU A 200 -10.05 7.39 -1.88
C LEU A 200 -8.76 7.96 -1.27
N TYR A 201 -7.63 7.58 -1.84
CA TYR A 201 -6.31 8.07 -1.45
C TYR A 201 -5.30 7.98 -2.59
N GLY A 202 -4.19 8.69 -2.46
CA GLY A 202 -3.06 8.62 -3.36
C GLY A 202 -1.79 9.23 -2.78
N THR A 203 -0.73 9.17 -3.53
CA THR A 203 0.59 9.66 -3.18
C THR A 203 0.84 11.04 -3.79
N PHE A 204 1.54 11.90 -3.06
CA PHE A 204 1.98 13.20 -3.55
C PHE A 204 3.47 13.38 -3.25
N ILE A 205 4.30 13.50 -4.26
CA ILE A 205 5.75 13.65 -4.17
C ILE A 205 6.12 15.09 -4.49
N VAL A 206 6.83 15.72 -3.58
CA VAL A 206 7.46 17.01 -3.79
C VAL A 206 8.96 16.79 -3.90
N ASP A 207 9.51 16.89 -5.09
CA ASP A 207 10.94 16.76 -5.32
C ASP A 207 11.69 17.96 -4.73
N PRO A 208 12.87 17.78 -4.11
CA PRO A 208 13.70 18.91 -3.70
C PRO A 208 14.10 19.75 -4.92
N GLN A 209 14.34 21.06 -4.75
CA GLN A 209 14.70 21.97 -5.85
C GLN A 209 15.93 21.52 -6.65
N GLY A 210 16.86 20.84 -6.01
CA GLY A 210 18.04 20.24 -6.66
C GLY A 210 17.82 18.86 -7.26
N GLY A 211 16.59 18.30 -7.18
CA GLY A 211 16.28 16.91 -7.45
C GLY A 211 16.78 15.95 -6.35
N TRP A 212 16.27 14.75 -6.37
CA TRP A 212 16.78 13.65 -5.54
C TRP A 212 18.15 13.20 -6.04
N PRO A 213 19.02 12.62 -5.20
CA PRO A 213 20.18 11.87 -5.67
C PRO A 213 19.75 10.87 -6.77
N PRO A 214 20.52 10.72 -7.86
CA PRO A 214 20.11 9.86 -8.96
C PRO A 214 20.07 8.39 -8.54
N VAL A 215 19.05 7.67 -9.01
CA VAL A 215 18.88 6.21 -8.88
C VAL A 215 18.49 5.64 -10.24
N ASP A 216 18.63 4.31 -10.41
CA ASP A 216 18.25 3.65 -11.67
C ASP A 216 16.75 3.44 -11.77
N HIS A 217 16.08 3.18 -10.63
CA HIS A 217 14.65 2.94 -10.57
C HIS A 217 13.97 3.72 -9.45
N GLU A 218 12.81 4.28 -9.73
CA GLU A 218 11.90 4.88 -8.75
C GLU A 218 10.55 4.17 -8.81
N TYR A 219 10.06 3.69 -7.65
CA TYR A 219 8.79 3.00 -7.54
C TYR A 219 7.91 3.62 -6.46
N VAL A 220 6.60 3.66 -6.69
CA VAL A 220 5.60 4.01 -5.69
C VAL A 220 4.91 2.75 -5.19
N MET A 221 4.93 2.56 -3.89
CA MET A 221 4.25 1.46 -3.22
C MET A 221 3.32 1.98 -2.14
N VAL A 222 2.02 1.75 -2.30
CA VAL A 222 1.02 2.08 -1.29
C VAL A 222 0.52 0.79 -0.66
N MET A 223 0.82 0.63 0.63
CA MET A 223 0.35 -0.50 1.43
C MET A 223 -1.09 -0.25 1.83
N ASN A 224 -1.99 -1.18 1.52
CA ASN A 224 -3.41 -1.07 1.79
C ASN A 224 -4.03 -2.41 2.22
N GLY A 225 -5.21 -2.33 2.84
CA GLY A 225 -6.08 -3.46 3.14
C GLY A 225 -7.37 -3.38 2.33
N ILE A 226 -8.05 -4.51 2.21
CA ILE A 226 -9.32 -4.65 1.51
C ILE A 226 -10.26 -5.43 2.41
N ASP A 227 -11.34 -4.76 2.83
CA ASP A 227 -12.46 -5.30 3.59
C ASP A 227 -13.62 -5.52 2.60
N VAL A 228 -13.79 -6.77 2.14
CA VAL A 228 -14.73 -7.10 1.04
C VAL A 228 -16.16 -7.13 1.53
N ASP A 229 -16.42 -7.55 2.78
CA ASP A 229 -17.76 -7.69 3.32
C ASP A 229 -18.17 -6.55 4.27
N PHE A 230 -17.28 -5.54 4.43
CA PHE A 230 -17.51 -4.30 5.19
C PHE A 230 -17.82 -4.52 6.67
N ASP A 231 -17.10 -5.45 7.29
CA ASP A 231 -17.20 -5.74 8.72
C ASP A 231 -16.14 -5.03 9.59
N ASP A 232 -15.36 -4.12 8.96
CA ASP A 232 -14.24 -3.36 9.54
C ASP A 232 -13.01 -4.24 9.89
N GLU A 233 -12.86 -5.41 9.24
CA GLU A 233 -11.67 -6.25 9.25
C GLU A 233 -11.20 -6.49 7.79
N ASN A 234 -9.88 -6.48 7.54
CA ASN A 234 -9.37 -6.70 6.19
C ASN A 234 -9.34 -8.18 5.83
N ASP A 235 -9.91 -8.54 4.68
CA ASP A 235 -9.82 -9.89 4.09
C ASP A 235 -8.51 -10.10 3.35
N PHE A 236 -7.96 -9.02 2.76
CA PHE A 236 -6.71 -9.02 2.02
C PHE A 236 -5.84 -7.83 2.38
N TYR A 237 -4.54 -8.02 2.18
CA TYR A 237 -3.54 -6.96 2.27
C TYR A 237 -2.75 -6.90 0.98
N ALA A 238 -2.39 -5.71 0.55
CA ALA A 238 -1.74 -5.54 -0.74
C ALA A 238 -0.76 -4.36 -0.76
N VAL A 239 0.06 -4.34 -1.80
CA VAL A 239 0.70 -3.14 -2.32
C VAL A 239 0.01 -2.78 -3.63
N ASN A 240 -0.40 -1.51 -3.78
CA ASN A 240 -1.09 -1.02 -4.97
C ASN A 240 -2.32 -1.85 -5.34
N THR A 241 -3.10 -2.26 -4.32
CA THR A 241 -4.47 -2.79 -4.39
C THR A 241 -4.60 -4.29 -4.63
N ILE A 242 -3.86 -4.91 -5.54
CA ILE A 242 -4.07 -6.32 -5.89
C ILE A 242 -3.18 -7.22 -5.04
N PRO A 243 -3.79 -8.09 -4.19
CA PRO A 243 -3.04 -9.06 -3.38
C PRO A 243 -2.19 -9.98 -4.23
N PHE A 244 -0.99 -10.33 -3.77
CA PHE A 244 -0.04 -11.22 -4.45
C PHE A 244 0.45 -10.75 -5.83
N HIS A 245 0.06 -9.56 -6.32
CA HIS A 245 0.39 -9.13 -7.67
C HIS A 245 1.89 -9.23 -7.97
N TYR A 246 2.75 -8.65 -7.11
CA TYR A 246 4.21 -8.66 -7.33
C TYR A 246 4.88 -10.01 -6.98
N GLN A 247 4.14 -10.99 -6.47
CA GLN A 247 4.59 -12.36 -6.38
C GLN A 247 4.38 -13.10 -7.71
N LEU A 248 3.27 -12.81 -8.41
CA LEU A 248 2.96 -13.34 -9.74
C LEU A 248 3.74 -12.59 -10.84
N HIS A 249 3.96 -11.29 -10.66
CA HIS A 249 4.69 -10.39 -11.57
C HIS A 249 5.88 -9.76 -10.83
N PRO A 250 7.00 -10.49 -10.66
CA PRO A 250 8.19 -9.97 -9.99
C PRO A 250 8.71 -8.69 -10.65
N ILE A 251 9.19 -7.75 -9.85
CA ILE A 251 9.73 -6.47 -10.33
C ILE A 251 11.16 -6.73 -10.86
N PRO A 252 11.42 -6.52 -12.17
CA PRO A 252 12.73 -6.79 -12.75
C PRO A 252 13.72 -5.66 -12.44
N ILE A 253 14.91 -6.02 -11.97
CA ILE A 253 16.06 -5.11 -11.78
C ILE A 253 17.36 -5.87 -12.10
N LYS A 254 18.48 -5.17 -12.19
CA LYS A 254 19.79 -5.79 -12.38
C LYS A 254 20.67 -5.65 -11.15
N VAL A 255 21.64 -6.55 -11.03
CA VAL A 255 22.67 -6.47 -9.99
C VAL A 255 23.36 -5.09 -10.06
N GLY A 256 23.42 -4.41 -8.92
CA GLY A 256 24.07 -3.11 -8.76
C GLY A 256 23.17 -1.91 -9.13
N GLU A 257 22.04 -2.10 -9.78
CA GLU A 257 21.08 -1.00 -9.99
C GLU A 257 20.49 -0.54 -8.66
N THR A 258 20.42 0.76 -8.51
CA THR A 258 19.87 1.42 -7.32
C THR A 258 18.37 1.61 -7.46
N VAL A 259 17.64 1.25 -6.41
CA VAL A 259 16.18 1.36 -6.34
C VAL A 259 15.79 2.34 -5.26
N ARG A 260 14.87 3.26 -5.57
CA ARG A 260 14.15 4.11 -4.62
C ARG A 260 12.70 3.72 -4.57
N ILE A 261 12.19 3.42 -3.38
CA ILE A 261 10.76 3.17 -3.17
C ILE A 261 10.17 4.33 -2.37
N PHE A 262 9.16 4.98 -2.91
CA PHE A 262 8.26 5.88 -2.20
C PHE A 262 7.15 5.04 -1.56
N LEU A 263 7.32 4.70 -0.27
CA LEU A 263 6.44 3.80 0.47
C LEU A 263 5.46 4.58 1.33
N VAL A 264 4.16 4.32 1.15
CA VAL A 264 3.08 4.95 1.92
C VAL A 264 2.22 3.87 2.57
N ASN A 265 1.84 4.04 3.84
CA ASN A 265 0.90 3.15 4.51
C ASN A 265 -0.48 3.82 4.65
N LEU A 266 -1.46 3.28 3.92
CA LEU A 266 -2.89 3.69 3.99
C LEU A 266 -3.80 2.52 4.37
N LEU A 267 -3.25 1.62 5.18
CA LEU A 267 -4.00 0.51 5.76
C LEU A 267 -5.00 1.02 6.78
N GLU A 268 -6.31 0.77 6.57
CA GLU A 268 -7.37 0.95 7.56
C GLU A 268 -7.58 -0.33 8.36
N PHE A 269 -8.24 -0.21 9.51
CA PHE A 269 -8.64 -1.26 10.44
C PHE A 269 -7.49 -1.97 11.20
N ASP A 270 -6.24 -1.79 10.77
CA ASP A 270 -5.05 -2.26 11.49
C ASP A 270 -4.14 -1.09 11.87
N PRO A 271 -3.63 -1.04 13.11
CA PRO A 271 -2.91 0.14 13.61
C PRO A 271 -1.52 0.33 13.02
N ILE A 272 -0.91 -0.72 12.47
CA ILE A 272 0.45 -0.73 11.94
C ILE A 272 0.58 -1.67 10.75
N ASN A 273 1.53 -1.35 9.87
CA ASN A 273 2.03 -2.22 8.82
C ASN A 273 3.56 -2.24 8.86
N SER A 274 4.18 -3.08 8.06
CA SER A 274 5.64 -3.20 7.99
C SER A 274 6.07 -3.50 6.56
N PHE A 275 7.33 -3.18 6.27
CA PHE A 275 8.03 -3.57 5.05
C PHE A 275 9.33 -4.25 5.43
N HIS A 276 9.56 -5.46 4.95
CA HIS A 276 10.79 -6.21 5.09
C HIS A 276 11.35 -6.61 3.73
N LEU A 277 12.65 -6.48 3.56
CA LEU A 277 13.38 -6.83 2.34
C LEU A 277 14.31 -8.01 2.59
N HIS A 278 14.15 -9.09 1.84
CA HIS A 278 15.01 -10.27 1.95
C HIS A 278 16.41 -10.03 1.39
N ALA A 279 17.39 -10.60 2.07
CA ALA A 279 18.80 -10.65 1.68
C ALA A 279 19.48 -9.29 1.43
N ASN A 280 18.87 -8.21 1.89
CA ASN A 280 19.39 -6.87 1.71
C ASN A 280 18.97 -5.94 2.87
N PHE A 281 19.66 -4.81 2.97
CA PHE A 281 19.35 -3.67 3.81
C PHE A 281 19.04 -2.48 2.91
N PHE A 282 18.26 -1.52 3.42
CA PHE A 282 17.97 -0.27 2.74
C PHE A 282 18.24 0.93 3.66
N HIS A 283 18.61 2.05 3.07
CA HIS A 283 18.58 3.35 3.73
C HIS A 283 17.14 3.82 3.82
N TYR A 284 16.71 4.25 5.01
CA TYR A 284 15.36 4.72 5.27
C TYR A 284 15.32 6.21 5.59
N TYR A 285 14.46 6.94 4.88
CA TYR A 285 14.23 8.38 5.02
C TYR A 285 12.77 8.61 5.45
N PRO A 286 12.47 8.76 6.76
CA PRO A 286 11.11 9.04 7.24
C PRO A 286 10.56 10.32 6.60
N THR A 287 9.32 10.26 6.08
CA THR A 287 8.67 11.32 5.31
C THR A 287 9.40 11.82 4.05
N GLY A 288 10.64 11.45 3.85
CA GLY A 288 11.46 11.94 2.74
C GLY A 288 11.77 13.44 2.77
N THR A 289 11.57 14.12 3.92
CA THR A 289 11.86 15.56 4.09
C THR A 289 13.31 15.86 4.42
N SER A 290 14.18 14.86 4.30
CA SER A 290 15.62 14.95 4.46
C SER A 290 16.30 14.13 3.38
N LEU A 291 17.44 14.59 2.87
CA LEU A 291 18.30 13.83 1.95
C LEU A 291 19.30 12.93 2.69
N GLU A 292 19.30 12.96 4.01
CA GLU A 292 20.12 12.08 4.85
C GLU A 292 19.24 10.97 5.44
N PRO A 293 19.61 9.69 5.30
CA PRO A 293 18.86 8.60 5.88
C PRO A 293 18.93 8.61 7.40
N SER A 294 17.86 8.21 8.08
CA SER A 294 17.84 8.07 9.53
C SER A 294 18.28 6.68 10.01
N GLU A 295 18.10 5.68 9.16
CA GLU A 295 18.34 4.27 9.48
C GLU A 295 18.92 3.51 8.29
N TYR A 296 19.69 2.46 8.61
CA TYR A 296 20.10 1.42 7.66
C TYR A 296 19.62 0.08 8.21
N THR A 297 18.57 -0.45 7.65
CA THR A 297 17.79 -1.57 8.20
C THR A 297 17.21 -2.45 7.09
N ASP A 298 16.74 -3.63 7.43
CA ASP A 298 16.01 -4.53 6.53
C ASP A 298 14.50 -4.55 6.78
N THR A 299 14.06 -3.92 7.87
CA THR A 299 12.66 -3.91 8.28
C THR A 299 12.28 -2.58 8.91
N ILE A 300 11.15 -2.01 8.47
CA ILE A 300 10.54 -0.83 9.09
C ILE A 300 9.08 -1.10 9.46
N MET A 301 8.60 -0.33 10.42
CA MET A 301 7.19 -0.29 10.80
C MET A 301 6.61 1.10 10.51
N GLN A 302 5.42 1.13 9.96
CA GLN A 302 4.67 2.36 9.69
C GLN A 302 3.27 2.26 10.30
N ALA A 303 2.86 3.25 11.09
CA ALA A 303 1.46 3.45 11.44
C ALA A 303 0.69 3.98 10.21
N GLN A 304 -0.64 4.00 10.29
CA GLN A 304 -1.48 4.56 9.24
C GLN A 304 -1.07 6.01 8.91
N ALA A 305 -1.08 6.36 7.63
CA ALA A 305 -0.62 7.63 7.06
C ALA A 305 0.88 7.94 7.25
N GLN A 306 1.66 7.05 7.86
CA GLN A 306 3.11 7.15 7.79
C GLN A 306 3.61 6.76 6.40
N ARG A 307 4.75 7.33 6.03
CA ARG A 307 5.40 7.16 4.74
C ARG A 307 6.90 7.36 4.89
N GLY A 308 7.64 6.89 3.91
CA GLY A 308 9.08 7.12 3.85
C GLY A 308 9.69 6.60 2.55
N ILE A 309 10.94 6.96 2.32
CA ILE A 309 11.69 6.56 1.14
C ILE A 309 12.67 5.47 1.56
N LEU A 310 12.78 4.41 0.75
CA LEU A 310 13.73 3.33 0.92
C LEU A 310 14.67 3.33 -0.28
N GLU A 311 15.99 3.22 -0.03
CA GLU A 311 17.00 3.11 -1.10
C GLU A 311 17.91 1.93 -0.87
N PHE A 312 18.10 1.11 -1.91
CA PHE A 312 18.94 -0.08 -1.87
C PHE A 312 19.47 -0.49 -3.26
N ALA A 313 20.42 -1.43 -3.27
CA ALA A 313 20.84 -2.13 -4.48
C ALA A 313 21.20 -3.59 -4.12
N TYR A 314 20.82 -4.56 -4.97
CA TYR A 314 21.20 -5.96 -4.77
C TYR A 314 22.59 -6.26 -5.33
N LYS A 315 23.36 -7.05 -4.59
CA LYS A 315 24.73 -7.49 -4.97
C LYS A 315 24.73 -8.81 -5.75
N TYR A 316 23.68 -9.59 -5.65
CA TYR A 316 23.60 -10.95 -6.21
C TYR A 316 22.34 -11.11 -7.05
N PRO A 317 22.39 -11.90 -8.12
CA PRO A 317 21.20 -12.28 -8.87
C PRO A 317 20.33 -13.24 -8.06
N GLY A 318 19.02 -13.23 -8.30
CA GLY A 318 18.07 -14.12 -7.65
C GLY A 318 16.69 -13.54 -7.60
N LEU A 319 15.77 -14.32 -7.05
CA LEU A 319 14.40 -13.89 -6.75
C LEU A 319 14.33 -13.57 -5.26
N PHE A 320 14.17 -12.29 -4.92
CA PHE A 320 14.22 -11.81 -3.54
C PHE A 320 12.87 -11.27 -3.12
N MET A 321 12.33 -11.86 -2.05
CA MET A 321 11.04 -11.47 -1.50
C MET A 321 11.10 -10.12 -0.79
N PHE A 322 10.02 -9.35 -0.87
CA PHE A 322 9.67 -8.28 0.04
C PHE A 322 8.23 -8.49 0.54
N HIS A 323 7.98 -8.19 1.80
CA HIS A 323 6.65 -8.48 2.39
C HIS A 323 6.41 -7.71 3.69
N ALA A 324 5.16 -7.70 4.15
CA ALA A 324 4.85 -7.34 5.53
C ALA A 324 5.44 -8.37 6.50
N HIS A 325 6.16 -7.92 7.53
CA HIS A 325 6.70 -8.85 8.54
C HIS A 325 5.64 -9.30 9.56
N LYS A 326 4.44 -8.72 9.56
CA LYS A 326 3.27 -9.33 10.16
C LYS A 326 2.79 -10.44 9.22
N THR A 327 3.03 -11.70 9.61
CA THR A 327 2.85 -12.89 8.76
C THR A 327 1.44 -13.00 8.18
N GLU A 328 0.41 -12.68 8.96
CA GLU A 328 -0.98 -12.64 8.48
C GLU A 328 -1.14 -11.74 7.23
N PHE A 329 -0.49 -10.57 7.21
CA PHE A 329 -0.58 -9.66 6.06
C PHE A 329 0.11 -10.23 4.82
N ALA A 330 1.26 -10.87 5.02
CA ALA A 330 1.98 -11.54 3.93
C ALA A 330 1.18 -12.73 3.38
N GLU A 331 0.59 -13.55 4.26
CA GLU A 331 -0.22 -14.71 3.90
C GLU A 331 -1.55 -14.33 3.21
N LEU A 332 -2.05 -13.10 3.46
CA LEU A 332 -3.25 -12.56 2.85
C LEU A 332 -2.96 -11.58 1.69
N GLY A 333 -1.72 -11.56 1.17
CA GLY A 333 -1.42 -10.93 -0.12
C GLY A 333 -0.39 -9.81 -0.13
N TRP A 334 0.05 -9.28 1.04
CA TRP A 334 1.09 -8.28 1.09
C TRP A 334 2.48 -8.93 0.97
N THR A 335 2.80 -9.42 -0.22
CA THR A 335 4.07 -10.06 -0.58
C THR A 335 4.38 -9.81 -2.06
N GLY A 336 5.66 -9.76 -2.40
CA GLY A 336 6.14 -9.60 -3.76
C GLY A 336 7.60 -10.03 -3.89
N ASN A 337 8.14 -9.96 -5.10
CA ASN A 337 9.51 -10.31 -5.40
C ASN A 337 10.19 -9.26 -6.29
N PHE A 338 11.47 -9.03 -6.05
CA PHE A 338 12.38 -8.46 -7.04
C PHE A 338 13.07 -9.61 -7.79
N GLU A 339 12.98 -9.60 -9.12
CA GLU A 339 13.75 -10.48 -10.00
C GLU A 339 15.05 -9.78 -10.38
N VAL A 340 16.15 -10.17 -9.72
CA VAL A 340 17.46 -9.54 -9.93
C VAL A 340 18.27 -10.37 -10.93
N THR A 341 18.59 -9.78 -12.07
CA THR A 341 19.37 -10.43 -13.14
C THR A 341 20.77 -9.84 -13.25
N VAL A 342 21.69 -10.56 -13.86
CA VAL A 342 23.04 -10.05 -14.20
C VAL A 342 22.91 -9.14 -15.43
N ALA A 343 23.61 -8.02 -15.45
CA ALA A 343 23.67 -7.17 -16.64
C ALA A 343 24.23 -7.96 -17.84
N GLU A 344 23.57 -7.84 -19.00
CA GLU A 344 24.05 -8.48 -20.24
C GLU A 344 25.47 -7.96 -20.55
N GLY A 345 26.46 -8.86 -20.60
CA GLY A 345 27.85 -8.53 -20.90
C GLY A 345 28.87 -8.77 -19.75
N ALA A 346 28.42 -9.06 -18.52
CA ALA A 346 29.30 -9.49 -17.42
C ALA A 346 29.44 -11.03 -17.44
N GLY A 347 29.70 -11.62 -18.63
CA GLY A 347 29.96 -13.04 -18.80
C GLY A 347 31.42 -13.36 -18.49
N ASP A 348 31.61 -14.38 -17.60
CA ASP A 348 32.80 -15.21 -17.43
C ASP A 348 34.18 -14.54 -17.61
N GLY A 349 34.49 -13.60 -16.73
CA GLY A 349 35.84 -13.17 -16.49
C GLY A 349 36.33 -13.73 -15.14
N ASP A 350 37.17 -14.77 -15.23
CA ASP A 350 38.06 -15.24 -14.19
C ASP A 350 37.47 -16.02 -12.99
N ALA A 351 37.14 -17.29 -13.27
CA ALA A 351 37.39 -18.35 -12.28
C ALA A 351 38.78 -18.97 -12.59
N GLU A 352 39.85 -18.40 -12.02
CA GLU A 352 41.09 -19.09 -11.76
C GLU A 352 41.39 -19.08 -10.27
#